data_c63b1b0723bb58026c4a1f54e2e82bf3
#
_entry.id   c63b1b0723bb58026c4a1f54e2e82bf3
#
_cell.length_a   1.000
_cell.length_b   1.000
_cell.length_c   1.000
_cell.angle_alpha   90.00
_cell.angle_beta   90.00
_cell.angle_gamma   90.00
#
_symmetry.space_group_name_H-M   'P 1'
#
loop_
_entity.id
_entity.type
_entity.pdbx_description
1 polymer ?
#
loop_
_entity_poly.entity_id
_entity_poly.type
_entity_poly.pdbx_seq_one_letter_code
_entity_poly.pdbx_strand_id
1 'polypeptide(L)'
;DCDHSRIAYNSCRNRHCPKCQGAAARDWLVARQADLLPVGYFHVVFTLPAEIAGIAYHNKTIVYDLLFRAASQTMITIAADTKHLGARIGITAVLHTWGSAMTHHPHVHMIVPGGGISLDGERWVACRPGFLLPVRVLSKLFRRLFLDKLTAAHAAGRLQFFGDHAHLADRHV
;
A
#
# COMPACT_ATOMS: atom_id res chain seq x y z
N ASP A 1 34.32 10.37 42.79
CA ASP A 1 34.28 9.54 41.53
C ASP A 1 33.23 8.48 41.72
N CYS A 2 32.33 8.39 40.79
CA CYS A 2 31.25 7.39 40.78
C CYS A 2 31.66 6.25 39.87
N ASP A 3 31.86 5.03 40.43
CA ASP A 3 32.22 3.81 39.73
C ASP A 3 31.05 3.22 38.87
N HIS A 4 30.10 4.04 38.54
CA HIS A 4 28.94 3.59 37.75
C HIS A 4 29.29 3.57 36.26
N SER A 5 29.39 2.39 35.67
CA SER A 5 29.50 2.18 34.22
C SER A 5 28.18 1.68 33.66
N ARG A 6 27.68 2.32 32.63
CA ARG A 6 26.54 1.85 31.87
C ARG A 6 26.96 1.44 30.47
N ILE A 7 26.71 0.17 30.14
CA ILE A 7 26.97 -0.33 28.79
C ILE A 7 25.86 0.19 27.87
N ALA A 8 26.22 1.03 26.91
CA ALA A 8 25.34 1.45 25.83
C ALA A 8 25.76 0.76 24.53
N TYR A 9 24.82 0.08 23.89
CA TYR A 9 25.07 -0.54 22.60
C TYR A 9 24.68 0.43 21.49
N ASN A 10 25.61 0.71 20.58
CA ASN A 10 25.32 1.46 19.37
C ASN A 10 24.46 0.62 18.45
N SER A 11 23.47 1.26 17.81
CA SER A 11 22.67 0.62 16.77
C SER A 11 23.54 0.32 15.55
N CYS A 12 23.43 -0.90 15.01
CA CYS A 12 24.06 -1.24 13.75
C CYS A 12 23.44 -0.55 12.53
N ARG A 13 22.36 0.19 12.73
CA ARG A 13 21.54 0.89 11.71
C ARG A 13 21.04 -0.02 10.58
N ASN A 14 21.14 -1.32 10.76
CA ASN A 14 20.62 -2.28 9.79
C ASN A 14 19.13 -2.52 10.07
N ARG A 15 18.29 -2.22 9.09
CA ARG A 15 16.83 -2.38 9.19
C ARG A 15 16.37 -3.83 9.42
N HIS A 16 17.22 -4.80 9.14
CA HIS A 16 16.93 -6.23 9.34
C HIS A 16 17.47 -6.78 10.66
N CYS A 17 18.16 -5.97 11.47
CA CYS A 17 18.70 -6.43 12.73
C CYS A 17 17.58 -6.55 13.78
N PRO A 18 17.22 -7.75 14.25
CA PRO A 18 16.13 -7.91 15.20
C PRO A 18 16.46 -7.29 16.57
N LYS A 19 17.74 -7.22 16.92
CA LYS A 19 18.19 -6.61 18.18
C LYS A 19 18.04 -5.09 18.16
N CYS A 20 18.54 -4.42 17.14
CA CYS A 20 18.50 -2.95 17.04
C CYS A 20 17.10 -2.42 16.70
N GLN A 21 16.36 -3.14 15.87
CA GLN A 21 15.03 -2.73 15.44
C GLN A 21 13.92 -3.15 16.41
N GLY A 22 14.15 -4.14 17.26
CA GLY A 22 13.15 -4.65 18.18
C GLY A 22 12.63 -3.59 19.18
N ALA A 23 13.50 -2.72 19.68
CA ALA A 23 13.10 -1.61 20.55
C ALA A 23 12.29 -0.57 19.77
N ALA A 24 12.82 -0.10 18.64
CA ALA A 24 12.14 0.87 17.79
C ALA A 24 10.77 0.36 17.29
N ALA A 25 10.67 -0.94 16.96
CA ALA A 25 9.40 -1.56 16.57
C ALA A 25 8.39 -1.60 17.73
N ARG A 26 8.82 -1.87 18.95
CA ARG A 26 7.94 -1.83 20.13
C ARG A 26 7.44 -0.41 20.40
N ASP A 27 8.33 0.57 20.39
CA ASP A 27 7.97 1.96 20.64
C ASP A 27 6.99 2.47 19.58
N TRP A 28 7.25 2.12 18.32
CA TRP A 28 6.33 2.41 17.21
C TRP A 28 4.97 1.74 17.40
N LEU A 29 4.95 0.47 17.81
CA LEU A 29 3.71 -0.28 18.03
C LEU A 29 2.89 0.33 19.17
N VAL A 30 3.53 0.67 20.29
CA VAL A 30 2.86 1.34 21.43
C VAL A 30 2.24 2.67 21.00
N ALA A 31 3.00 3.48 20.26
CA ALA A 31 2.48 4.74 19.73
C ALA A 31 1.29 4.53 18.79
N ARG A 32 1.34 3.50 17.91
CA ARG A 32 0.22 3.21 17.00
C ARG A 32 -0.99 2.62 17.72
N GLN A 33 -0.78 1.84 18.77
CA GLN A 33 -1.89 1.33 19.58
C GLN A 33 -2.69 2.44 20.27
N ALA A 34 -2.03 3.53 20.67
CA ALA A 34 -2.70 4.70 21.24
C ALA A 34 -3.57 5.45 20.22
N ASP A 35 -3.25 5.36 18.93
CA ASP A 35 -4.00 6.01 17.84
C ASP A 35 -5.15 5.13 17.29
N LEU A 36 -5.28 3.89 17.76
CA LEU A 36 -6.31 2.98 17.24
C LEU A 36 -7.71 3.43 17.68
N LEU A 37 -8.61 3.49 16.71
CA LEU A 37 -10.03 3.66 16.98
C LEU A 37 -10.62 2.36 17.56
N PRO A 38 -11.65 2.44 18.42
CA PRO A 38 -12.30 1.27 19.02
C PRO A 38 -13.24 0.58 18.02
N VAL A 39 -12.70 0.23 16.84
CA VAL A 39 -13.42 -0.42 15.72
C VAL A 39 -12.59 -1.58 15.19
N GLY A 40 -13.21 -2.52 14.48
CA GLY A 40 -12.49 -3.54 13.73
C GLY A 40 -11.65 -2.93 12.61
N TYR A 41 -10.58 -3.61 12.21
CA TYR A 41 -9.72 -3.19 11.10
C TYR A 41 -9.70 -4.26 10.02
N PHE A 42 -9.58 -3.81 8.78
CA PHE A 42 -9.48 -4.67 7.61
C PHE A 42 -8.09 -4.57 6.99
N HIS A 43 -7.54 -5.72 6.61
CA HIS A 43 -6.32 -5.82 5.84
C HIS A 43 -6.67 -6.05 4.38
N VAL A 44 -6.38 -5.07 3.54
CA VAL A 44 -6.65 -5.10 2.10
C VAL A 44 -5.33 -5.11 1.35
N VAL A 45 -5.20 -6.00 0.36
CA VAL A 45 -3.98 -6.13 -0.45
C VAL A 45 -4.31 -5.93 -1.92
N PHE A 46 -3.56 -5.04 -2.57
CA PHE A 46 -3.58 -4.87 -4.02
C PHE A 46 -2.27 -5.37 -4.61
N THR A 47 -2.37 -6.35 -5.50
CA THR A 47 -1.23 -7.06 -6.08
C THR A 47 -1.16 -6.80 -7.57
N LEU A 48 0.04 -6.60 -8.09
CA LEU A 48 0.29 -6.58 -9.54
C LEU A 48 0.41 -8.00 -10.08
N PRO A 49 -0.08 -8.28 -11.30
CA PRO A 49 0.13 -9.57 -11.94
C PRO A 49 1.61 -9.79 -12.29
N ALA A 50 2.00 -11.07 -12.42
CA ALA A 50 3.40 -11.46 -12.64
C ALA A 50 3.99 -10.83 -13.92
N GLU A 51 3.17 -10.65 -14.95
CA GLU A 51 3.55 -10.06 -16.24
C GLU A 51 4.04 -8.61 -16.11
N ILE A 52 3.58 -7.90 -15.08
CA ILE A 52 4.02 -6.52 -14.80
C ILE A 52 5.32 -6.49 -13.97
N ALA A 53 5.70 -7.60 -13.34
CA ALA A 53 6.85 -7.63 -12.43
C ALA A 53 8.17 -7.22 -13.11
N GLY A 54 8.41 -7.64 -14.35
CA GLY A 54 9.58 -7.26 -15.15
C GLY A 54 9.62 -5.76 -15.46
N ILE A 55 8.49 -5.20 -15.88
CA ILE A 55 8.36 -3.76 -16.12
C ILE A 55 8.56 -2.98 -14.83
N ALA A 56 7.95 -3.43 -13.74
CA ALA A 56 8.07 -2.79 -12.42
C ALA A 56 9.51 -2.82 -11.89
N TYR A 57 10.26 -3.88 -12.15
CA TYR A 57 11.65 -4.01 -11.70
C TYR A 57 12.55 -2.92 -12.26
N HIS A 58 12.37 -2.57 -13.53
CA HIS A 58 13.15 -1.55 -14.22
C HIS A 58 12.58 -0.13 -14.02
N ASN A 59 11.33 0.00 -13.61
CA ASN A 59 10.61 1.28 -13.47
C ASN A 59 10.06 1.50 -12.05
N LYS A 60 10.82 1.14 -11.02
CA LYS A 60 10.35 1.08 -9.62
C LYS A 60 9.63 2.34 -9.17
N THR A 61 10.25 3.51 -9.33
CA THR A 61 9.67 4.78 -8.86
C THR A 61 8.31 5.06 -9.49
N ILE A 62 8.20 4.84 -10.80
CA ILE A 62 6.97 5.13 -11.55
C ILE A 62 5.90 4.10 -11.20
N VAL A 63 6.21 2.80 -11.35
CA VAL A 63 5.22 1.74 -11.16
C VAL A 63 4.74 1.65 -9.71
N TYR A 64 5.61 1.89 -8.74
CA TYR A 64 5.21 1.92 -7.32
C TYR A 64 4.30 3.11 -7.02
N ASP A 65 4.58 4.30 -7.56
CA ASP A 65 3.68 5.46 -7.44
C ASP A 65 2.30 5.18 -8.08
N LEU A 66 2.28 4.59 -9.29
CA LEU A 66 1.03 4.19 -9.93
C LEU A 66 0.25 3.17 -9.12
N LEU A 67 0.93 2.19 -8.52
CA LEU A 67 0.31 1.17 -7.67
C LEU A 67 -0.34 1.82 -6.44
N PHE A 68 0.37 2.68 -5.72
CA PHE A 68 -0.19 3.41 -4.58
C PHE A 68 -1.39 4.28 -4.97
N ARG A 69 -1.27 5.05 -6.04
CA ARG A 69 -2.36 5.92 -6.51
C ARG A 69 -3.59 5.13 -6.94
N ALA A 70 -3.41 4.07 -7.72
CA ALA A 70 -4.53 3.25 -8.17
C ALA A 70 -5.24 2.57 -6.99
N ALA A 71 -4.48 2.00 -6.05
CA ALA A 71 -5.01 1.33 -4.87
C ALA A 71 -5.76 2.31 -3.94
N SER A 72 -5.14 3.44 -3.60
CA SER A 72 -5.76 4.45 -2.74
C SER A 72 -7.00 5.08 -3.37
N GLN A 73 -6.92 5.44 -4.65
CA GLN A 73 -8.06 5.99 -5.39
C GLN A 73 -9.21 5.00 -5.47
N THR A 74 -8.91 3.70 -5.67
CA THR A 74 -9.93 2.64 -5.67
C THR A 74 -10.66 2.59 -4.34
N MET A 75 -9.93 2.52 -3.24
CA MET A 75 -10.51 2.42 -1.89
C MET A 75 -11.36 3.66 -1.57
N ILE A 76 -10.82 4.86 -1.81
CA ILE A 76 -11.51 6.12 -1.52
C ILE A 76 -12.77 6.27 -2.37
N THR A 77 -12.70 5.96 -3.67
CA THR A 77 -13.84 6.08 -4.58
C THR A 77 -14.98 5.15 -4.19
N ILE A 78 -14.68 3.87 -3.93
CA ILE A 78 -15.74 2.90 -3.59
C ILE A 78 -16.28 3.13 -2.18
N ALA A 79 -15.44 3.55 -1.23
CA ALA A 79 -15.91 3.88 0.11
C ALA A 79 -16.82 5.12 0.14
N ALA A 80 -16.56 6.10 -0.69
CA ALA A 80 -17.40 7.31 -0.78
C ALA A 80 -18.76 7.06 -1.46
N ASP A 81 -18.89 6.00 -2.27
CA ASP A 81 -20.16 5.65 -2.90
C ASP A 81 -21.19 5.21 -1.85
N THR A 82 -22.31 5.90 -1.78
CA THR A 82 -23.41 5.62 -0.85
C THR A 82 -24.07 4.26 -1.06
N LYS A 83 -23.90 3.64 -2.22
CA LYS A 83 -24.32 2.24 -2.46
C LYS A 83 -23.47 1.23 -1.68
N HIS A 84 -22.29 1.64 -1.18
CA HIS A 84 -21.34 0.79 -0.45
C HIS A 84 -21.22 1.23 1.00
N LEU A 85 -20.37 2.23 1.29
CA LEU A 85 -20.17 2.73 2.65
C LEU A 85 -20.69 4.16 2.82
N GLY A 86 -20.56 5.03 1.81
CA GLY A 86 -20.94 6.42 1.88
C GLY A 86 -20.11 7.25 2.85
N ALA A 87 -18.80 6.96 2.96
CA ALA A 87 -17.92 7.60 3.93
C ALA A 87 -16.51 7.84 3.37
N ARG A 88 -15.82 8.79 3.98
CA ARG A 88 -14.38 9.03 3.82
C ARG A 88 -13.63 8.13 4.80
N ILE A 89 -12.82 7.22 4.29
CA ILE A 89 -12.03 6.28 5.07
C ILE A 89 -10.59 6.76 5.28
N GLY A 90 -10.00 6.37 6.41
CA GLY A 90 -8.56 6.45 6.65
C GLY A 90 -7.86 5.20 6.12
N ILE A 91 -6.64 5.34 5.61
CA ILE A 91 -5.84 4.22 5.10
C ILE A 91 -4.39 4.38 5.52
N THR A 92 -3.83 3.36 6.14
CA THR A 92 -2.37 3.21 6.28
C THR A 92 -1.90 2.20 5.24
N ALA A 93 -0.99 2.60 4.35
CA ALA A 93 -0.53 1.77 3.25
C ALA A 93 0.98 1.54 3.30
N VAL A 94 1.40 0.30 3.04
CA VAL A 94 2.81 -0.11 3.02
C VAL A 94 3.08 -0.91 1.74
N LEU A 95 4.15 -0.55 1.03
CA LEU A 95 4.62 -1.28 -0.14
C LEU A 95 5.46 -2.49 0.27
N HIS A 96 5.10 -3.65 -0.26
CA HIS A 96 5.96 -4.82 -0.30
C HIS A 96 6.39 -5.10 -1.73
N THR A 97 7.64 -5.49 -1.93
CA THR A 97 8.21 -5.67 -3.29
C THR A 97 8.62 -7.10 -3.58
N TRP A 98 8.54 -7.99 -2.58
CA TRP A 98 8.95 -9.38 -2.69
C TRP A 98 7.85 -10.31 -2.19
N GLY A 99 7.58 -11.36 -2.95
CA GLY A 99 6.71 -12.45 -2.52
C GLY A 99 7.43 -13.43 -1.58
N SER A 100 6.69 -14.41 -1.05
CA SER A 100 7.23 -15.47 -0.18
C SER A 100 8.36 -16.30 -0.82
N ALA A 101 8.34 -16.43 -2.14
CA ALA A 101 9.38 -17.09 -2.93
C ALA A 101 10.58 -16.20 -3.24
N MET A 102 10.72 -15.04 -2.60
CA MET A 102 11.77 -14.04 -2.85
C MET A 102 11.82 -13.53 -4.30
N THR A 103 10.75 -13.70 -5.05
CA THR A 103 10.57 -13.13 -6.39
C THR A 103 10.06 -11.69 -6.27
N HIS A 104 10.45 -10.84 -7.22
CA HIS A 104 9.97 -9.47 -7.28
C HIS A 104 8.46 -9.46 -7.58
N HIS A 105 7.68 -9.02 -6.60
CA HIS A 105 6.22 -9.08 -6.64
C HIS A 105 5.63 -7.87 -5.90
N PRO A 106 5.57 -6.71 -6.56
CA PRO A 106 5.09 -5.49 -5.93
C PRO A 106 3.61 -5.58 -5.56
N HIS A 107 3.32 -5.29 -4.30
CA HIS A 107 1.96 -5.23 -3.79
C HIS A 107 1.88 -4.24 -2.62
N VAL A 108 0.70 -3.68 -2.42
CA VAL A 108 0.43 -2.72 -1.34
C VAL A 108 -0.49 -3.36 -0.32
N HIS A 109 -0.04 -3.39 0.93
CA HIS A 109 -0.85 -3.71 2.08
C HIS A 109 -1.50 -2.44 2.62
N MET A 110 -2.79 -2.51 2.90
CA MET A 110 -3.56 -1.41 3.47
C MET A 110 -4.26 -1.86 4.74
N ILE A 111 -4.12 -1.10 5.81
CA ILE A 111 -4.90 -1.25 7.04
C ILE A 111 -5.96 -0.15 7.04
N VAL A 112 -7.21 -0.56 7.16
CA VAL A 112 -8.38 0.33 7.02
C VAL A 112 -9.31 0.11 8.20
N PRO A 113 -9.71 1.16 8.94
CA PRO A 113 -10.74 1.05 9.97
C PRO A 113 -12.06 0.56 9.41
N GLY A 114 -12.85 -0.14 10.22
CA GLY A 114 -14.17 -0.66 9.86
C GLY A 114 -15.24 0.41 9.77
N GLY A 115 -14.99 1.46 8.99
CA GLY A 115 -15.88 2.58 8.80
C GLY A 115 -15.11 3.82 8.36
N GLY A 116 -15.79 4.96 8.37
CA GLY A 116 -15.22 6.25 8.01
C GLY A 116 -16.08 7.41 8.45
N ILE A 117 -15.62 8.62 8.20
CA ILE A 117 -16.37 9.84 8.46
C ILE A 117 -17.37 10.05 7.29
N SER A 118 -18.62 10.32 7.61
CA SER A 118 -19.65 10.67 6.62
C SER A 118 -19.17 11.78 5.68
N LEU A 119 -19.77 11.89 4.50
CA LEU A 119 -19.32 12.84 3.48
C LEU A 119 -19.49 14.30 3.92
N ASP A 120 -20.49 14.57 4.77
CA ASP A 120 -20.71 15.86 5.43
C ASP A 120 -19.71 16.14 6.57
N GLY A 121 -19.02 15.10 7.06
CA GLY A 121 -18.00 15.21 8.12
C GLY A 121 -18.55 15.13 9.54
N GLU A 122 -19.84 14.89 9.74
CA GLU A 122 -20.48 15.07 11.04
C GLU A 122 -20.55 13.79 11.90
N ARG A 123 -20.44 12.58 11.28
CA ARG A 123 -20.65 11.33 12.02
C ARG A 123 -19.76 10.20 11.50
N TRP A 124 -19.59 9.21 12.36
CA TRP A 124 -18.99 7.94 11.98
C TRP A 124 -19.99 7.04 11.28
N VAL A 125 -19.61 6.50 10.12
CA VAL A 125 -20.37 5.49 9.38
C VAL A 125 -19.64 4.17 9.52
N ALA A 126 -20.19 3.26 10.31
CA ALA A 126 -19.62 1.93 10.50
C ALA A 126 -19.88 1.03 9.29
N CYS A 127 -18.92 0.19 8.93
CA CYS A 127 -19.14 -0.87 7.97
C CYS A 127 -19.97 -2.02 8.57
N ARG A 128 -20.44 -2.96 7.76
CA ARG A 128 -21.09 -4.17 8.25
C ARG A 128 -20.07 -5.05 8.97
N PRO A 129 -20.47 -5.80 10.01
CA PRO A 129 -19.57 -6.75 10.67
C PRO A 129 -18.92 -7.72 9.66
N GLY A 130 -17.59 -7.82 9.67
CA GLY A 130 -16.84 -8.69 8.78
C GLY A 130 -16.80 -8.30 7.30
N PHE A 131 -17.38 -7.13 6.92
CA PHE A 131 -17.46 -6.73 5.52
C PHE A 131 -17.20 -5.21 5.37
N LEU A 132 -16.09 -4.85 4.74
CA LEU A 132 -15.78 -3.44 4.47
C LEU A 132 -16.36 -2.98 3.12
N LEU A 133 -15.87 -3.55 2.03
CA LEU A 133 -16.23 -3.18 0.65
C LEU A 133 -16.24 -4.43 -0.26
N PRO A 134 -16.99 -4.40 -1.38
CA PRO A 134 -17.10 -5.57 -2.26
C PRO A 134 -15.82 -5.78 -3.08
N VAL A 135 -15.12 -6.89 -2.83
CA VAL A 135 -13.82 -7.22 -3.44
C VAL A 135 -13.84 -7.18 -4.97
N ARG A 136 -14.90 -7.70 -5.60
CA ARG A 136 -15.03 -7.69 -7.07
C ARG A 136 -15.10 -6.28 -7.65
N VAL A 137 -15.75 -5.37 -6.95
CA VAL A 137 -15.86 -3.95 -7.37
C VAL A 137 -14.51 -3.26 -7.22
N LEU A 138 -13.84 -3.50 -6.08
CA LEU A 138 -12.48 -3.00 -5.84
C LEU A 138 -11.51 -3.50 -6.92
N SER A 139 -11.49 -4.79 -7.18
CA SER A 139 -10.59 -5.40 -8.18
C SER A 139 -10.81 -4.84 -9.59
N LYS A 140 -12.08 -4.67 -10.02
CA LYS A 140 -12.42 -4.12 -11.34
C LYS A 140 -11.96 -2.67 -11.49
N LEU A 141 -12.20 -1.83 -10.48
CA LEU A 141 -11.80 -0.42 -10.50
C LEU A 141 -10.28 -0.28 -10.43
N PHE A 142 -9.62 -1.01 -9.53
CA PHE A 142 -8.16 -1.00 -9.40
C PHE A 142 -7.49 -1.36 -10.72
N ARG A 143 -7.90 -2.48 -11.34
CA ARG A 143 -7.35 -2.91 -12.63
C ARG A 143 -7.46 -1.81 -13.69
N ARG A 144 -8.64 -1.21 -13.83
CA ARG A 144 -8.86 -0.11 -14.77
C ARG A 144 -7.93 1.06 -14.48
N LEU A 145 -7.95 1.58 -13.25
CA LEU A 145 -7.14 2.75 -12.87
C LEU A 145 -5.65 2.50 -13.01
N PHE A 146 -5.18 1.31 -12.67
CA PHE A 146 -3.77 0.97 -12.82
C PHE A 146 -3.36 0.92 -14.29
N LEU A 147 -4.14 0.24 -15.14
CA LEU A 147 -3.86 0.13 -16.58
C LEU A 147 -3.93 1.49 -17.27
N ASP A 148 -4.94 2.32 -16.99
CA ASP A 148 -5.07 3.67 -17.53
C ASP A 148 -3.82 4.51 -17.21
N LYS A 149 -3.37 4.46 -15.95
CA LYS A 149 -2.17 5.18 -15.51
C LYS A 149 -0.88 4.63 -16.13
N LEU A 150 -0.77 3.31 -16.25
CA LEU A 150 0.39 2.65 -16.86
C LEU A 150 0.49 3.01 -18.36
N THR A 151 -0.61 2.93 -19.08
CA THR A 151 -0.70 3.31 -20.50
C THR A 151 -0.37 4.79 -20.69
N ALA A 152 -0.87 5.67 -19.84
CA ALA A 152 -0.52 7.08 -19.88
C ALA A 152 0.98 7.33 -19.62
N ALA A 153 1.59 6.58 -18.70
CA ALA A 153 3.03 6.65 -18.45
C ALA A 153 3.85 6.14 -19.64
N HIS A 154 3.39 5.09 -20.31
CA HIS A 154 3.97 4.56 -21.54
C HIS A 154 3.89 5.59 -22.68
N ALA A 155 2.72 6.09 -22.99
CA ALA A 155 2.50 7.09 -24.02
C ALA A 155 3.35 8.37 -23.81
N ALA A 156 3.56 8.75 -22.54
CA ALA A 156 4.44 9.86 -22.18
C ALA A 156 5.94 9.53 -22.24
N GLY A 157 6.33 8.30 -22.64
CA GLY A 157 7.72 7.88 -22.72
C GLY A 157 8.47 7.83 -21.40
N ARG A 158 7.75 7.64 -20.29
CA ARG A 158 8.35 7.62 -18.95
C ARG A 158 8.83 6.23 -18.51
N LEU A 159 8.47 5.18 -19.26
CA LEU A 159 8.85 3.81 -18.96
C LEU A 159 10.05 3.37 -19.78
N GLN A 160 10.90 2.57 -19.17
CA GLN A 160 12.05 1.92 -19.80
C GLN A 160 11.75 0.42 -19.92
N PHE A 161 12.15 -0.17 -21.04
CA PHE A 161 11.91 -1.57 -21.36
C PHE A 161 13.21 -2.27 -21.74
N PHE A 162 13.43 -3.47 -21.20
CA PHE A 162 14.64 -4.25 -21.39
C PHE A 162 14.31 -5.73 -21.59
N GLY A 163 15.24 -6.48 -22.19
CA GLY A 163 15.09 -7.91 -22.39
C GLY A 163 13.85 -8.25 -23.21
N ASP A 164 13.05 -9.20 -22.70
CA ASP A 164 11.82 -9.68 -23.36
C ASP A 164 10.77 -8.59 -23.55
N HIS A 165 10.87 -7.49 -22.82
CA HIS A 165 9.95 -6.36 -22.90
C HIS A 165 10.46 -5.22 -23.81
N ALA A 166 11.65 -5.35 -24.43
CA ALA A 166 12.24 -4.30 -25.24
C ALA A 166 11.34 -3.85 -26.42
N HIS A 167 10.54 -4.76 -26.97
CA HIS A 167 9.59 -4.48 -28.04
C HIS A 167 8.49 -3.47 -27.62
N LEU A 168 8.21 -3.33 -26.33
CA LEU A 168 7.24 -2.36 -25.80
C LEU A 168 7.78 -0.92 -25.75
N ALA A 169 9.05 -0.71 -26.10
CA ALA A 169 9.61 0.65 -26.24
C ALA A 169 9.03 1.40 -27.44
N ASP A 170 8.55 0.67 -28.44
CA ASP A 170 7.86 1.26 -29.59
C ASP A 170 6.45 1.69 -29.16
N ARG A 171 6.15 2.99 -29.31
CA ARG A 171 4.87 3.58 -28.91
C ARG A 171 3.75 3.38 -29.93
N HIS A 172 4.05 2.73 -31.05
CA HIS A 172 3.12 2.47 -32.15
C HIS A 172 2.58 1.04 -32.16
N VAL A 173 2.87 0.28 -31.10
CA VAL A 173 2.35 -1.10 -30.89
C VAL A 173 1.09 -1.09 -30.05
#